data_e18e6352832c867de601d4c2df902cfb
#
_entry.id   e18e6352832c867de601d4c2df902cfb
#
_cell.length_a   1.000
_cell.length_b   1.000
_cell.length_c   1.000
_cell.angle_alpha   90.00
_cell.angle_beta   90.00
_cell.angle_gamma   90.00
#
_symmetry.space_group_name_H-M   'P 1'
#
loop_
_entity.id
_entity.type
_entity.pdbx_description
1 polymer ?
#
loop_
_entity_poly.entity_id
_entity_poly.type
_entity_poly.pdbx_seq_one_letter_code
_entity_poly.pdbx_strand_id
1 'polypeptide(L)'
;GGAAAALATRMVPVADGSDMMGSLRNPAGFCNVYGFRPSWGLVPGDAEGDTYLSTLATEGPMGRTVEDVARFLEVLAGENPEVPFCRPGEAFADRLGGGIAGLRIGWLGDWGGAYAMEPGILDICRAALGQMEEMWAVVEEVAPPFPAEKLWQSWVTLRAMLNAGGK
;
A
#
# COMPACT_ATOMS: atom_id res chain seq x y z
N GLY A 1 -0.19 -13.22 5.83
CA GLY A 1 1.21 -13.63 6.08
C GLY A 1 1.69 -14.76 5.19
N GLY A 2 0.86 -15.79 4.90
CA GLY A 2 1.26 -16.97 4.13
C GLY A 2 1.75 -16.66 2.71
N ALA A 3 1.10 -15.75 2.00
CA ALA A 3 1.51 -15.32 0.66
C ALA A 3 2.93 -14.72 0.66
N ALA A 4 3.24 -13.81 1.60
CA ALA A 4 4.56 -13.21 1.71
C ALA A 4 5.64 -14.26 2.05
N ALA A 5 5.34 -15.21 2.95
CA ALA A 5 6.25 -16.31 3.25
C ALA A 5 6.51 -17.21 2.03
N ALA A 6 5.47 -17.56 1.27
CA ALA A 6 5.59 -18.34 0.05
C ALA A 6 6.43 -17.64 -1.03
N LEU A 7 6.30 -16.33 -1.16
CA LEU A 7 7.14 -15.51 -2.04
C LEU A 7 8.60 -15.49 -1.58
N ALA A 8 8.85 -15.23 -0.30
CA ALA A 8 10.19 -15.17 0.28
C ALA A 8 10.94 -16.51 0.14
N THR A 9 10.23 -17.63 0.29
CA THR A 9 10.77 -18.97 0.12
C THR A 9 10.76 -19.47 -1.32
N ARG A 10 10.36 -18.62 -2.28
CA ARG A 10 10.29 -18.92 -3.72
C ARG A 10 9.34 -20.06 -4.11
N MET A 11 8.31 -20.31 -3.30
CA MET A 11 7.28 -21.32 -3.60
C MET A 11 6.33 -20.84 -4.72
N VAL A 12 6.13 -19.52 -4.83
CA VAL A 12 5.30 -18.91 -5.88
C VAL A 12 6.03 -17.72 -6.50
N PRO A 13 5.76 -17.37 -7.77
CA PRO A 13 6.38 -16.22 -8.43
C PRO A 13 5.76 -14.89 -7.98
N VAL A 14 4.45 -14.81 -7.90
CA VAL A 14 3.64 -13.69 -7.45
C VAL A 14 2.52 -14.19 -6.56
N ALA A 15 1.92 -13.32 -5.77
CA ALA A 15 0.74 -13.61 -4.97
C ALA A 15 -0.12 -12.37 -4.83
N ASP A 16 -1.40 -12.55 -4.63
CA ASP A 16 -2.35 -11.50 -4.26
C ASP A 16 -2.71 -11.55 -2.79
N GLY A 17 -3.46 -10.58 -2.36
CA GLY A 17 -4.03 -10.50 -1.03
C GLY A 17 -4.83 -9.23 -0.84
N SER A 18 -5.46 -9.12 0.33
CA SER A 18 -6.19 -7.93 0.72
C SER A 18 -5.48 -7.16 1.83
N ASP A 19 -5.68 -5.86 1.88
CA ASP A 19 -5.11 -4.98 2.88
C ASP A 19 -6.17 -4.03 3.45
N MET A 20 -6.68 -4.35 4.61
CA MET A 20 -7.53 -3.47 5.40
C MET A 20 -6.73 -2.72 6.48
N MET A 21 -5.77 -3.40 7.12
CA MET A 21 -4.97 -2.89 8.23
C MET A 21 -3.46 -3.10 8.02
N GLY A 22 -3.01 -3.16 6.78
CA GLY A 22 -1.62 -3.44 6.46
C GLY A 22 -1.35 -4.89 6.04
N SER A 23 -2.38 -5.68 5.70
CA SER A 23 -2.21 -7.12 5.45
C SER A 23 -1.45 -7.46 4.15
N LEU A 24 -1.24 -6.52 3.23
CA LEU A 24 -0.25 -6.62 2.15
C LEU A 24 1.11 -6.10 2.62
N ARG A 25 1.14 -4.91 3.22
CA ARG A 25 2.37 -4.16 3.54
C ARG A 25 3.15 -4.74 4.71
N ASN A 26 2.48 -5.08 5.81
CA ASN A 26 3.15 -5.61 7.00
C ASN A 26 3.82 -6.97 6.75
N PRO A 27 3.14 -7.99 6.18
CA PRO A 27 3.81 -9.25 5.87
C PRO A 27 4.95 -9.10 4.86
N ALA A 28 4.80 -8.18 3.89
CA ALA A 28 5.86 -7.89 2.93
C ALA A 28 7.11 -7.33 3.64
N GLY A 29 6.94 -6.38 4.55
CA GLY A 29 8.03 -5.83 5.36
C GLY A 29 8.72 -6.90 6.20
N PHE A 30 7.98 -7.80 6.86
CA PHE A 30 8.56 -8.88 7.65
C PHE A 30 9.28 -9.93 6.82
N CYS A 31 8.84 -10.18 5.58
CA CYS A 31 9.40 -11.22 4.71
C CYS A 31 10.39 -10.68 3.66
N ASN A 32 10.69 -9.40 3.69
CA ASN A 32 11.57 -8.72 2.72
C ASN A 32 11.14 -8.99 1.26
N VAL A 33 9.87 -8.78 0.99
CA VAL A 33 9.25 -8.80 -0.35
C VAL A 33 8.44 -7.53 -0.56
N TYR A 34 7.98 -7.28 -1.77
CA TYR A 34 7.11 -6.14 -2.05
C TYR A 34 5.65 -6.51 -1.85
N GLY A 35 4.92 -5.67 -1.11
CA GLY A 35 3.47 -5.72 -0.99
C GLY A 35 2.91 -4.34 -1.34
N PHE A 36 2.09 -4.26 -2.36
CA PHE A 36 1.55 -3.01 -2.86
C PHE A 36 0.06 -2.92 -2.56
N ARG A 37 -0.32 -1.88 -1.83
CA ARG A 37 -1.70 -1.53 -1.61
C ARG A 37 -2.11 -0.46 -2.61
N PRO A 38 -2.87 -0.78 -3.67
CA PRO A 38 -3.33 0.20 -4.64
C PRO A 38 -4.40 1.13 -4.05
N SER A 39 -4.73 2.18 -4.78
CA SER A 39 -5.91 3.00 -4.48
C SER A 39 -7.16 2.14 -4.55
N TRP A 40 -8.10 2.37 -3.63
CA TRP A 40 -9.39 1.68 -3.65
C TRP A 40 -10.09 1.85 -4.99
N GLY A 41 -10.66 0.74 -5.49
CA GLY A 41 -11.33 0.69 -6.78
C GLY A 41 -10.42 0.45 -8.00
N LEU A 42 -9.09 0.42 -7.83
CA LEU A 42 -8.17 0.07 -8.94
C LEU A 42 -8.18 -1.43 -9.22
N VAL A 43 -8.17 -2.23 -8.16
CA VAL A 43 -8.42 -3.68 -8.22
C VAL A 43 -9.84 -3.88 -7.72
N PRO A 44 -10.75 -4.42 -8.52
CA PRO A 44 -12.11 -4.68 -8.08
C PRO A 44 -12.12 -5.74 -6.99
N GLY A 45 -12.87 -5.48 -5.92
CA GLY A 45 -13.14 -6.46 -4.88
C GLY A 45 -14.29 -7.40 -5.26
N ASP A 46 -14.72 -8.22 -4.31
CA ASP A 46 -15.91 -9.05 -4.47
C ASP A 46 -17.16 -8.18 -4.55
N ALA A 47 -18.10 -8.57 -5.43
CA ALA A 47 -19.39 -7.92 -5.59
C ALA A 47 -20.40 -8.32 -4.49
N GLU A 48 -19.94 -8.88 -3.38
CA GLU A 48 -20.78 -9.35 -2.27
C GLU A 48 -20.90 -8.32 -1.14
N GLY A 49 -22.06 -8.29 -0.50
CA GLY A 49 -22.33 -7.43 0.64
C GLY A 49 -22.48 -5.96 0.29
N ASP A 50 -22.01 -5.08 1.17
CA ASP A 50 -22.08 -3.63 0.95
C ASP A 50 -20.93 -3.13 0.08
N THR A 51 -21.18 -3.03 -1.22
CA THR A 51 -20.20 -2.60 -2.21
C THR A 51 -19.97 -1.07 -2.24
N TYR A 52 -20.80 -0.28 -1.56
CA TYR A 52 -20.71 1.18 -1.55
C TYR A 52 -19.94 1.75 -0.36
N LEU A 53 -20.10 1.17 0.82
CA LEU A 53 -19.50 1.67 2.07
C LEU A 53 -18.27 0.89 2.51
N SER A 54 -18.05 -0.33 1.98
CA SER A 54 -16.92 -1.18 2.34
C SER A 54 -15.64 -0.76 1.62
N THR A 55 -15.13 0.44 1.93
CA THR A 55 -13.98 1.07 1.23
C THR A 55 -12.64 0.94 1.96
N LEU A 56 -12.59 0.29 3.13
CA LEU A 56 -11.36 0.19 3.93
C LEU A 56 -10.38 -0.89 3.43
N ALA A 57 -10.90 -1.99 2.91
CA ALA A 57 -10.07 -3.04 2.33
C ALA A 57 -9.81 -2.79 0.84
N THR A 58 -8.66 -3.19 0.36
CA THR A 58 -8.36 -3.21 -1.07
C THR A 58 -7.51 -4.44 -1.39
N GLU A 59 -7.76 -5.03 -2.52
CA GLU A 59 -6.96 -6.12 -3.06
C GLU A 59 -5.70 -5.56 -3.72
N GLY A 60 -4.64 -6.37 -3.76
CA GLY A 60 -3.40 -5.94 -4.40
C GLY A 60 -2.34 -7.02 -4.52
N PRO A 61 -1.31 -6.74 -5.32
CA PRO A 61 -0.25 -7.68 -5.63
C PRO A 61 0.86 -7.69 -4.56
N MET A 62 1.52 -8.84 -4.50
CA MET A 62 2.79 -9.06 -3.81
C MET A 62 3.78 -9.75 -4.75
N GLY A 63 5.05 -9.38 -4.67
CA GLY A 63 6.11 -9.93 -5.51
C GLY A 63 7.50 -9.77 -4.90
N ARG A 64 8.50 -10.39 -5.52
CA ARG A 64 9.90 -10.23 -5.11
C ARG A 64 10.60 -9.07 -5.78
N THR A 65 10.05 -8.56 -6.86
CA THR A 65 10.55 -7.38 -7.58
C THR A 65 9.44 -6.38 -7.82
N VAL A 66 9.79 -5.13 -8.02
CA VAL A 66 8.82 -4.07 -8.38
C VAL A 66 8.18 -4.38 -9.74
N GLU A 67 8.94 -4.97 -10.67
CA GLU A 67 8.43 -5.39 -11.98
C GLU A 67 7.36 -6.47 -11.86
N ASP A 68 7.58 -7.50 -11.02
CA ASP A 68 6.58 -8.54 -10.76
C ASP A 68 5.29 -7.92 -10.21
N VAL A 69 5.41 -6.98 -9.26
CA VAL A 69 4.27 -6.28 -8.66
C VAL A 69 3.52 -5.45 -9.70
N ALA A 70 4.23 -4.70 -10.56
CA ALA A 70 3.61 -3.86 -11.58
C ALA A 70 2.87 -4.70 -12.63
N ARG A 71 3.52 -5.76 -13.16
CA ARG A 71 2.90 -6.67 -14.13
C ARG A 71 1.70 -7.42 -13.56
N PHE A 72 1.80 -7.83 -12.31
CA PHE A 72 0.67 -8.51 -11.66
C PHE A 72 -0.47 -7.53 -11.35
N LEU A 73 -0.16 -6.28 -11.01
CA LEU A 73 -1.17 -5.23 -10.85
C LEU A 73 -1.93 -4.97 -12.16
N GLU A 74 -1.26 -5.01 -13.32
CA GLU A 74 -1.92 -4.89 -14.64
C GLU A 74 -2.97 -5.98 -14.87
N VAL A 75 -2.71 -7.18 -14.35
CA VAL A 75 -3.66 -8.30 -14.45
C VAL A 75 -4.83 -8.15 -13.50
N LEU A 76 -4.58 -7.63 -12.29
CA LEU A 76 -5.60 -7.48 -11.25
C LEU A 76 -6.46 -6.22 -11.44
N ALA A 77 -5.88 -5.15 -12.00
CA ALA A 77 -6.54 -3.86 -12.14
C ALA A 77 -7.54 -3.87 -13.32
N GLY A 78 -8.62 -3.13 -13.16
CA GLY A 78 -9.58 -2.95 -14.23
C GLY A 78 -11.00 -2.74 -13.73
N GLU A 79 -11.91 -2.68 -14.66
CA GLU A 79 -13.33 -2.47 -14.39
C GLU A 79 -14.05 -3.81 -14.23
N ASN A 80 -14.89 -3.90 -13.20
CA ASN A 80 -15.88 -4.97 -13.02
C ASN A 80 -17.27 -4.31 -13.00
N PRO A 81 -18.16 -4.64 -13.97
CA PRO A 81 -19.50 -4.04 -14.06
C PRO A 81 -20.37 -4.27 -12.81
N GLU A 82 -20.05 -5.29 -12.02
CA GLU A 82 -20.79 -5.66 -10.80
C GLU A 82 -20.31 -4.88 -9.56
N VAL A 83 -19.17 -4.19 -9.67
CA VAL A 83 -18.56 -3.47 -8.56
C VAL A 83 -18.57 -1.97 -8.85
N PRO A 84 -19.22 -1.14 -8.01
CA PRO A 84 -19.23 0.30 -8.20
C PRO A 84 -17.82 0.90 -7.95
N PHE A 85 -17.58 2.07 -8.56
CA PHE A 85 -16.36 2.86 -8.38
C PHE A 85 -15.05 2.20 -8.85
N CYS A 86 -15.14 1.17 -9.69
CA CYS A 86 -13.95 0.62 -10.34
C CYS A 86 -13.25 1.65 -11.21
N ARG A 87 -11.95 1.48 -11.36
CA ARG A 87 -11.09 2.34 -12.18
C ARG A 87 -10.49 1.52 -13.32
N PRO A 88 -10.30 2.12 -14.49
CA PRO A 88 -9.62 1.43 -15.58
C PRO A 88 -8.20 1.04 -15.17
N GLY A 89 -7.75 -0.10 -15.65
CA GLY A 89 -6.36 -0.52 -15.54
C GLY A 89 -5.43 0.32 -16.43
N GLU A 90 -4.16 0.32 -16.09
CA GLU A 90 -3.11 1.03 -16.82
C GLU A 90 -1.91 0.11 -17.06
N ALA A 91 -1.05 0.46 -18.02
CA ALA A 91 0.24 -0.21 -18.24
C ALA A 91 1.28 0.29 -17.21
N PHE A 92 1.25 -0.27 -16.01
CA PHE A 92 2.12 0.17 -14.90
C PHE A 92 3.59 -0.20 -15.13
N ALA A 93 3.87 -1.39 -15.69
CA ALA A 93 5.22 -1.87 -15.93
C ALA A 93 5.97 -1.01 -16.95
N ASP A 94 5.29 -0.46 -17.92
CA ASP A 94 5.89 0.40 -18.96
C ASP A 94 6.45 1.72 -18.38
N ARG A 95 5.99 2.11 -17.19
CA ARG A 95 6.40 3.34 -16.51
C ARG A 95 7.57 3.16 -15.54
N LEU A 96 8.00 1.94 -15.27
CA LEU A 96 9.07 1.67 -14.29
C LEU A 96 10.44 2.24 -14.68
N GLY A 97 10.68 2.47 -15.97
CA GLY A 97 11.91 3.12 -16.46
C GLY A 97 11.95 4.64 -16.28
N GLY A 98 10.88 5.25 -15.75
CA GLY A 98 10.82 6.68 -15.50
C GLY A 98 11.74 7.09 -14.34
N GLY A 99 12.48 8.20 -14.52
CA GLY A 99 13.27 8.78 -13.43
C GLY A 99 12.39 9.47 -12.39
N ILE A 100 12.98 9.78 -11.23
CA ILE A 100 12.32 10.53 -10.16
C ILE A 100 12.84 11.96 -10.03
N ALA A 101 13.62 12.42 -10.99
CA ALA A 101 14.17 13.78 -10.99
C ALA A 101 13.05 14.83 -10.94
N GLY A 102 13.15 15.75 -9.99
CA GLY A 102 12.17 16.81 -9.76
C GLY A 102 10.90 16.37 -9.00
N LEU A 103 10.75 15.10 -8.66
CA LEU A 103 9.66 14.68 -7.77
C LEU A 103 9.86 15.26 -6.37
N ARG A 104 8.79 15.82 -5.80
CA ARG A 104 8.76 16.29 -4.42
C ARG A 104 8.23 15.18 -3.52
N ILE A 105 9.02 14.82 -2.51
CA ILE A 105 8.72 13.75 -1.55
C ILE A 105 8.60 14.38 -0.17
N GLY A 106 7.39 14.31 0.42
CA GLY A 106 7.14 14.74 1.79
C GLY A 106 7.46 13.61 2.78
N TRP A 107 8.35 13.88 3.73
CA TRP A 107 8.73 12.94 4.79
C TRP A 107 8.00 13.28 6.09
N LEU A 108 7.15 12.37 6.58
CA LEU A 108 6.38 12.53 7.83
C LEU A 108 7.03 11.87 9.06
N GLY A 109 8.08 11.06 8.85
CA GLY A 109 8.76 10.34 9.92
C GLY A 109 7.82 9.44 10.74
N ASP A 110 7.91 9.62 12.06
CA ASP A 110 7.10 8.92 13.06
C ASP A 110 5.82 9.68 13.45
N TRP A 111 5.35 10.58 12.58
CA TRP A 111 4.21 11.45 12.83
C TRP A 111 4.45 12.45 14.00
N GLY A 112 5.66 13.01 14.07
CA GLY A 112 6.04 13.94 15.12
C GLY A 112 6.17 13.29 16.51
N GLY A 113 6.64 12.04 16.56
CA GLY A 113 6.81 11.27 17.80
C GLY A 113 5.54 10.58 18.28
N ALA A 114 4.44 10.60 17.50
CA ALA A 114 3.18 9.98 17.90
C ALA A 114 3.20 8.43 17.78
N TYR A 115 4.07 7.89 16.93
CA TYR A 115 4.21 6.44 16.75
C TYR A 115 5.59 5.97 17.22
N ALA A 116 5.60 5.00 18.14
CA ALA A 116 6.81 4.34 18.55
C ALA A 116 7.43 3.54 17.40
N MET A 117 8.71 3.79 17.12
CA MET A 117 9.49 3.10 16.11
C MET A 117 10.61 2.29 16.76
N GLU A 118 10.91 1.12 16.24
CA GLU A 118 12.10 0.38 16.63
C GLU A 118 13.37 1.16 16.25
N PRO A 119 14.44 1.07 17.05
CA PRO A 119 15.70 1.70 16.73
C PRO A 119 16.22 1.30 15.34
N GLY A 120 16.65 2.27 14.55
CA GLY A 120 17.21 2.07 13.22
C GLY A 120 16.19 2.11 12.06
N ILE A 121 14.89 1.98 12.32
CA ILE A 121 13.88 2.03 11.23
C ILE A 121 13.90 3.38 10.51
N LEU A 122 13.86 4.48 11.26
CA LEU A 122 13.90 5.82 10.67
C LEU A 122 15.23 6.12 9.98
N ASP A 123 16.34 5.57 10.48
CA ASP A 123 17.66 5.74 9.86
C ASP A 123 17.75 5.06 8.50
N ILE A 124 17.22 3.83 8.38
CA ILE A 124 17.12 3.12 7.10
C ILE A 124 16.24 3.90 6.11
N CYS A 125 15.11 4.42 6.57
CA CYS A 125 14.23 5.22 5.72
C CYS A 125 14.91 6.51 5.26
N ARG A 126 15.63 7.22 6.16
CA ARG A 126 16.38 8.43 5.78
C ARG A 126 17.50 8.13 4.79
N ALA A 127 18.20 7.01 4.95
CA ALA A 127 19.22 6.58 3.99
C ALA A 127 18.61 6.34 2.59
N ALA A 128 17.43 5.75 2.52
CA ALA A 128 16.71 5.56 1.26
C ALA A 128 16.27 6.90 0.63
N LEU A 129 15.80 7.85 1.46
CA LEU A 129 15.47 9.20 0.99
C LEU A 129 16.71 9.94 0.45
N GLY A 130 17.87 9.80 1.10
CA GLY A 130 19.14 10.34 0.60
C GLY A 130 19.51 9.77 -0.78
N GLN A 131 19.29 8.47 -1.03
CA GLN A 131 19.47 7.90 -2.37
C GLN A 131 18.50 8.51 -3.41
N MET A 132 17.28 8.85 -3.00
CA MET A 132 16.33 9.52 -3.90
C MET A 132 16.77 10.95 -4.22
N GLU A 133 17.38 11.67 -3.27
CA GLU A 133 17.96 12.98 -3.51
C GLU A 133 19.17 12.92 -4.47
N GLU A 134 20.01 11.89 -4.38
CA GLU A 134 21.07 11.61 -5.35
C GLU A 134 20.53 11.37 -6.77
N MET A 135 19.27 10.91 -6.88
CA MET A 135 18.53 10.76 -8.12
C MET A 135 17.73 12.02 -8.52
N TRP A 136 18.04 13.16 -7.91
CA TRP A 136 17.44 14.48 -8.18
C TRP A 136 15.97 14.63 -7.74
N ALA A 137 15.48 13.82 -6.82
CA ALA A 137 14.23 14.10 -6.12
C ALA A 137 14.45 15.21 -5.07
N VAL A 138 13.39 15.90 -4.70
CA VAL A 138 13.39 16.92 -3.65
C VAL A 138 12.68 16.34 -2.42
N VAL A 139 13.42 16.07 -1.35
CA VAL A 139 12.89 15.54 -0.10
C VAL A 139 12.67 16.69 0.89
N GLU A 140 11.49 16.79 1.48
CA GLU A 140 11.12 17.81 2.44
C GLU A 140 10.52 17.17 3.69
N GLU A 141 10.98 17.55 4.87
CA GLU A 141 10.26 17.19 6.10
C GLU A 141 8.96 17.99 6.16
N VAL A 142 7.84 17.29 6.36
CA VAL A 142 6.51 17.89 6.43
C VAL A 142 5.85 17.57 7.77
N ALA A 143 5.15 18.55 8.31
CA ALA A 143 4.38 18.36 9.53
C ALA A 143 3.17 17.44 9.26
N PRO A 144 2.76 16.59 10.24
CA PRO A 144 1.53 15.84 10.13
C PRO A 144 0.32 16.76 9.89
N PRO A 145 -0.55 16.42 8.93
CA PRO A 145 -1.68 17.29 8.54
C PRO A 145 -2.78 17.34 9.62
N PHE A 146 -2.75 16.44 10.59
CA PHE A 146 -3.68 16.38 11.72
C PHE A 146 -3.09 15.55 12.87
N PRO A 147 -3.61 15.66 14.11
CA PRO A 147 -3.17 14.87 15.24
C PRO A 147 -3.40 13.37 15.04
N ALA A 148 -2.49 12.54 15.53
CA ALA A 148 -2.57 11.06 15.44
C ALA A 148 -3.83 10.51 16.11
N GLU A 149 -4.29 11.10 17.21
CA GLU A 149 -5.51 10.72 17.91
C GLU A 149 -6.75 10.81 17.01
N LYS A 150 -6.82 11.85 16.17
CA LYS A 150 -7.93 12.03 15.22
C LYS A 150 -7.96 10.91 14.18
N LEU A 151 -6.78 10.50 13.70
CA LEU A 151 -6.65 9.37 12.79
C LEU A 151 -7.12 8.08 13.46
N TRP A 152 -6.69 7.82 14.69
CA TRP A 152 -7.06 6.64 15.45
C TRP A 152 -8.56 6.58 15.73
N GLN A 153 -9.18 7.67 16.15
CA GLN A 153 -10.63 7.76 16.37
C GLN A 153 -11.43 7.47 15.10
N SER A 154 -11.01 8.05 13.97
CA SER A 154 -11.63 7.80 12.66
C SER A 154 -11.54 6.32 12.27
N TRP A 155 -10.37 5.73 12.45
CA TRP A 155 -10.12 4.32 12.17
C TRP A 155 -11.02 3.41 13.01
N VAL A 156 -11.06 3.60 14.33
CA VAL A 156 -11.88 2.77 15.25
C VAL A 156 -13.36 2.87 14.89
N THR A 157 -13.85 4.06 14.57
CA THR A 157 -15.26 4.30 14.19
C THR A 157 -15.62 3.57 12.89
N LEU A 158 -14.82 3.75 11.84
CA LEU A 158 -15.06 3.12 10.54
C LEU A 158 -14.98 1.59 10.63
N ARG A 159 -14.01 1.07 11.35
CA ARG A 159 -13.86 -0.37 11.57
C ARG A 159 -15.03 -0.96 12.35
N ALA A 160 -15.49 -0.28 13.39
CA ALA A 160 -16.65 -0.72 14.18
C ALA A 160 -17.91 -0.77 13.31
N MET A 161 -18.13 0.24 12.47
CA MET A 161 -19.25 0.28 11.53
C MET A 161 -19.24 -0.91 10.57
N LEU A 162 -18.10 -1.20 9.94
CA LEU A 162 -17.97 -2.32 9.01
C LEU A 162 -18.21 -3.68 9.69
N ASN A 163 -17.66 -3.88 10.88
CA ASN A 163 -17.85 -5.12 11.62
C ASN A 163 -19.29 -5.30 12.14
N ALA A 164 -20.02 -4.21 12.42
CA ALA A 164 -21.41 -4.28 12.86
C ALA A 164 -22.39 -4.56 11.71
N GLY A 165 -22.07 -4.13 10.50
CA GLY A 165 -22.88 -4.37 9.29
C GLY A 165 -22.70 -5.75 8.66
N GLY A 166 -21.70 -6.50 9.07
CA GLY A 166 -21.33 -7.81 8.51
C GLY A 166 -22.00 -9.02 9.16
N LYS A 167 -23.28 -8.91 9.59
CA LYS A 167 -24.08 -10.04 10.08
C LYS A 167 -25.31 -10.23 9.22
#